data_f506f334e0fbe368c9072a258e923f07
#
_entry.id   f506f334e0fbe368c9072a258e923f07
#
_cell.length_a   1.000
_cell.length_b   1.000
_cell.length_c   1.000
_cell.angle_alpha   90.00
_cell.angle_beta   90.00
_cell.angle_gamma   90.00
#
_symmetry.space_group_name_H-M   'P 1'
#
loop_
_entity.id
_entity.type
_entity.pdbx_description
1 polymer ?
#
loop_
_entity_poly.entity_id
_entity_poly.type
_entity_poly.pdbx_seq_one_letter_code
_entity_poly.pdbx_strand_id
1 'polypeptide(L)'
;MKFITVQSLNNDSMKVFISESSSSSKVRGVIHIYHGLAEYFGRYKETVTVLNALGFHVIGIDHRGHGNWIESGSLPGYFAKKNGWNLVVEDMKVSFQHIQSLYKDIPHYILAHSMGTWLTLSLLQTGISPSKVILSASSKLSTKLLFLQKSIINIIKFFRGGKSKSYFSDFLTTKQFNSAFKPNRTSHDWLSRDNKSVDEYVESSLCGFVASNQLYLDLANGVINTFKNEEMLKIPNDIPILLIAGTKDPVGQNGEGVKALEKFLNKYLNSVSMILLSGLRHEILNEIEKEQTINEIINFIDQ
;
A
#
# COMPACT_ATOMS: atom_id res chain seq x y z
N MET A 1 0.57 18.31 -10.78
CA MET A 1 -0.32 17.60 -9.86
C MET A 1 -1.08 18.65 -9.05
N LYS A 2 -2.40 18.57 -8.99
CA LYS A 2 -3.26 19.38 -8.14
C LYS A 2 -3.81 18.55 -6.99
N PHE A 3 -4.41 19.16 -5.99
CA PHE A 3 -5.15 18.42 -4.94
C PHE A 3 -6.49 19.11 -4.67
N ILE A 4 -7.42 18.31 -4.17
CA ILE A 4 -8.68 18.75 -3.58
C ILE A 4 -8.71 18.35 -2.12
N THR A 5 -9.50 19.05 -1.32
CA THR A 5 -9.73 18.71 0.09
C THR A 5 -11.04 17.97 0.21
N VAL A 6 -11.01 16.78 0.81
CA VAL A 6 -12.20 15.96 1.08
C VAL A 6 -12.32 15.77 2.58
N GLN A 7 -13.54 15.85 3.09
CA GLN A 7 -13.81 15.63 4.51
C GLN A 7 -13.91 14.14 4.80
N SER A 8 -13.11 13.67 5.74
CA SER A 8 -13.21 12.34 6.33
C SER A 8 -14.41 12.25 7.28
N LEU A 9 -14.83 11.05 7.67
CA LEU A 9 -15.96 10.84 8.59
C LEU A 9 -15.81 11.55 9.95
N ASN A 10 -14.58 11.77 10.41
CA ASN A 10 -14.31 12.47 11.69
C ASN A 10 -14.14 13.98 11.52
N ASN A 11 -14.59 14.56 10.40
CA ASN A 11 -14.37 15.96 10.02
C ASN A 11 -12.89 16.36 9.87
N ASP A 12 -11.98 15.38 9.78
CA ASP A 12 -10.60 15.65 9.41
C ASP A 12 -10.52 15.99 7.91
N SER A 13 -9.74 17.00 7.55
CA SER A 13 -9.52 17.38 6.16
C SER A 13 -8.41 16.52 5.55
N MET A 14 -8.72 15.79 4.48
CA MET A 14 -7.80 14.94 3.74
C MET A 14 -7.49 15.54 2.38
N LYS A 15 -6.22 15.60 1.99
CA LYS A 15 -5.83 15.95 0.60
C LYS A 15 -5.94 14.73 -0.29
N VAL A 16 -6.64 14.89 -1.39
CA VAL A 16 -6.70 13.92 -2.48
C VAL A 16 -5.94 14.54 -3.65
N PHE A 17 -4.82 13.92 -4.01
CA PHE A 17 -3.97 14.36 -5.11
C PHE A 17 -4.53 13.85 -6.43
N ILE A 18 -4.56 14.73 -7.44
CA ILE A 18 -5.07 14.43 -8.78
C ILE A 18 -4.00 14.79 -9.80
N SER A 19 -3.60 13.84 -10.60
CA SER A 19 -2.77 14.02 -11.79
C SER A 19 -3.56 13.59 -13.01
N GLU A 20 -3.93 14.56 -13.84
CA GLU A 20 -4.74 14.29 -15.03
C GLU A 20 -3.88 13.69 -16.14
N SER A 21 -4.48 12.84 -16.97
CA SER A 21 -3.87 12.30 -18.18
C SER A 21 -3.27 13.42 -19.03
N SER A 22 -2.06 13.23 -19.50
CA SER A 22 -1.39 14.11 -20.46
C SER A 22 -1.53 13.63 -21.92
N SER A 23 -2.19 12.48 -22.12
CA SER A 23 -2.45 11.93 -23.46
C SER A 23 -3.44 12.80 -24.22
N SER A 24 -3.20 12.99 -25.51
CA SER A 24 -4.15 13.60 -26.46
C SER A 24 -5.29 12.67 -26.85
N SER A 25 -5.17 11.39 -26.51
CA SER A 25 -6.20 10.36 -26.76
C SER A 25 -7.30 10.38 -25.70
N LYS A 26 -8.37 9.64 -25.94
CA LYS A 26 -9.44 9.44 -24.95
C LYS A 26 -8.86 8.88 -23.65
N VAL A 27 -9.30 9.43 -22.49
CA VAL A 27 -8.91 8.95 -21.18
C VAL A 27 -9.37 7.49 -21.00
N ARG A 28 -8.43 6.62 -20.57
CA ARG A 28 -8.65 5.17 -20.45
C ARG A 28 -9.26 4.78 -19.10
N GLY A 29 -9.09 5.61 -18.08
CA GLY A 29 -9.62 5.36 -16.75
C GLY A 29 -8.90 6.15 -15.67
N VAL A 30 -9.23 5.84 -14.42
CA VAL A 30 -8.64 6.42 -13.20
C VAL A 30 -7.91 5.33 -12.44
N ILE A 31 -6.63 5.55 -12.10
CA ILE A 31 -5.85 4.66 -11.22
C ILE A 31 -5.69 5.32 -9.85
N HIS A 32 -6.22 4.66 -8.81
CA HIS A 32 -6.04 5.07 -7.42
C HIS A 32 -4.80 4.38 -6.85
N ILE A 33 -3.81 5.15 -6.39
CA ILE A 33 -2.57 4.63 -5.78
C ILE A 33 -2.69 4.71 -4.26
N TYR A 34 -2.47 3.58 -3.58
CA TYR A 34 -2.41 3.47 -2.12
C TYR A 34 -1.03 2.97 -1.69
N HIS A 35 -0.28 3.83 -1.03
CA HIS A 35 1.12 3.64 -0.67
C HIS A 35 1.33 2.70 0.53
N GLY A 36 2.59 2.31 0.79
CA GLY A 36 3.01 1.45 1.88
C GLY A 36 3.28 2.16 3.20
N LEU A 37 3.85 1.42 4.15
CA LEU A 37 4.27 1.94 5.45
C LEU A 37 5.54 2.79 5.32
N ALA A 38 5.58 3.91 6.03
CA ALA A 38 6.72 4.83 6.11
C ALA A 38 7.18 5.37 4.75
N GLU A 39 6.24 5.60 3.86
CA GLU A 39 6.37 6.28 2.59
C GLU A 39 5.16 7.20 2.34
N TYR A 40 5.02 7.79 1.16
CA TYR A 40 3.91 8.68 0.82
C TYR A 40 3.67 8.72 -0.69
N PHE A 41 2.52 9.26 -1.11
CA PHE A 41 2.11 9.29 -2.53
C PHE A 41 3.13 9.95 -3.46
N GLY A 42 3.86 10.97 -2.99
CA GLY A 42 4.87 11.68 -3.80
C GLY A 42 5.99 10.79 -4.34
N ARG A 43 6.23 9.62 -3.74
CA ARG A 43 7.22 8.63 -4.23
C ARG A 43 6.85 8.00 -5.57
N TYR A 44 5.59 8.06 -5.94
CA TYR A 44 5.08 7.51 -7.21
C TYR A 44 5.13 8.50 -8.38
N LYS A 45 5.84 9.64 -8.23
CA LYS A 45 5.88 10.71 -9.25
C LYS A 45 6.25 10.22 -10.65
N GLU A 46 7.25 9.36 -10.78
CA GLU A 46 7.67 8.80 -12.06
C GLU A 46 6.59 7.87 -12.63
N THR A 47 6.07 6.95 -11.82
CA THR A 47 4.94 6.07 -12.18
C THR A 47 3.72 6.88 -12.62
N VAL A 48 3.37 7.94 -11.88
CA VAL A 48 2.27 8.87 -12.24
C VAL A 48 2.49 9.47 -13.61
N THR A 49 3.71 9.95 -13.89
CA THR A 49 4.05 10.56 -15.18
C THR A 49 3.86 9.57 -16.33
N VAL A 50 4.32 8.34 -16.19
CA VAL A 50 4.15 7.30 -17.21
C VAL A 50 2.68 6.94 -17.40
N LEU A 51 1.94 6.73 -16.32
CA LEU A 51 0.51 6.41 -16.38
C LEU A 51 -0.32 7.54 -17.00
N ASN A 52 0.02 8.82 -16.73
CA ASN A 52 -0.64 9.96 -17.37
C ASN A 52 -0.37 9.99 -18.89
N ALA A 53 0.86 9.69 -19.33
CA ALA A 53 1.20 9.59 -20.74
C ALA A 53 0.46 8.43 -21.44
N LEU A 54 0.18 7.35 -20.72
CA LEU A 54 -0.59 6.19 -21.19
C LEU A 54 -2.11 6.40 -21.17
N GLY A 55 -2.58 7.60 -20.80
CA GLY A 55 -4.00 7.98 -20.88
C GLY A 55 -4.81 7.78 -19.58
N PHE A 56 -4.18 7.54 -18.45
CA PHE A 56 -4.88 7.42 -17.17
C PHE A 56 -4.83 8.71 -16.35
N HIS A 57 -5.92 9.07 -15.70
CA HIS A 57 -5.87 9.94 -14.54
C HIS A 57 -5.29 9.14 -13.37
N VAL A 58 -4.45 9.74 -12.54
CA VAL A 58 -3.87 9.10 -11.36
C VAL A 58 -4.26 9.88 -10.12
N ILE A 59 -4.77 9.16 -9.14
CA ILE A 59 -5.25 9.68 -7.87
C ILE A 59 -4.43 9.06 -6.74
N GLY A 60 -4.09 9.86 -5.74
CA GLY A 60 -3.44 9.37 -4.53
C GLY A 60 -3.89 10.08 -3.29
N ILE A 61 -3.79 9.42 -2.17
CA ILE A 61 -3.92 10.00 -0.83
C ILE A 61 -2.72 9.57 0.00
N ASP A 62 -2.34 10.39 0.95
CA ASP A 62 -1.44 9.96 2.02
C ASP A 62 -2.27 9.39 3.16
N HIS A 63 -1.89 8.21 3.65
CA HIS A 63 -2.53 7.61 4.83
C HIS A 63 -2.25 8.42 6.09
N ARG A 64 -3.15 8.39 7.07
CA ARG A 64 -2.95 9.07 8.35
C ARG A 64 -1.56 8.80 8.93
N GLY A 65 -0.89 9.82 9.44
CA GLY A 65 0.48 9.73 9.94
C GLY A 65 1.55 9.52 8.86
N HIS A 66 1.25 9.78 7.60
CA HIS A 66 2.18 9.71 6.47
C HIS A 66 2.08 10.99 5.62
N GLY A 67 3.13 11.27 4.85
CA GLY A 67 3.17 12.35 3.87
C GLY A 67 2.59 13.66 4.37
N ASN A 68 1.57 14.17 3.71
CA ASN A 68 0.97 15.45 4.01
C ASN A 68 0.31 15.52 5.41
N TRP A 69 -0.06 14.42 6.03
CA TRP A 69 -0.50 14.43 7.42
C TRP A 69 0.65 14.81 8.36
N ILE A 70 1.87 14.32 8.08
CA ILE A 70 3.08 14.69 8.84
C ILE A 70 3.38 16.18 8.64
N GLU A 71 3.35 16.68 7.41
CA GLU A 71 3.54 18.09 7.07
C GLU A 71 2.51 19.00 7.77
N SER A 72 1.31 18.47 8.01
CA SER A 72 0.23 19.16 8.74
C SER A 72 0.32 18.99 10.27
N GLY A 73 1.41 18.41 10.80
CA GLY A 73 1.68 18.30 12.23
C GLY A 73 1.27 16.97 12.87
N SER A 74 0.81 15.99 12.10
CA SER A 74 0.52 14.65 12.64
C SER A 74 1.79 13.91 13.02
N LEU A 75 1.71 13.06 14.04
CA LEU A 75 2.82 12.21 14.44
C LEU A 75 3.14 11.16 13.35
N PRO A 76 4.41 11.08 12.88
CA PRO A 76 4.80 10.07 11.90
C PRO A 76 4.48 8.66 12.37
N GLY A 77 3.88 7.86 11.47
CA GLY A 77 3.53 6.48 11.78
C GLY A 77 2.51 6.31 12.90
N TYR A 78 1.50 7.20 12.96
CA TYR A 78 0.42 7.11 13.94
C TYR A 78 -0.92 7.39 13.26
N PHE A 79 -1.77 6.38 13.15
CA PHE A 79 -3.07 6.55 12.50
C PHE A 79 -4.07 7.29 13.40
N ALA A 80 -4.32 6.76 14.60
CA ALA A 80 -5.24 7.34 15.57
C ALA A 80 -5.07 6.71 16.98
N LYS A 81 -5.74 7.27 17.97
CA LYS A 81 -5.75 6.72 19.35
C LYS A 81 -6.47 5.36 19.43
N LYS A 82 -7.50 5.16 18.61
CA LYS A 82 -8.32 3.93 18.53
C LYS A 82 -8.79 3.73 17.09
N ASN A 83 -8.98 2.49 16.69
CA ASN A 83 -9.55 2.10 15.38
C ASN A 83 -8.80 2.71 14.18
N GLY A 84 -7.48 2.92 14.29
CA GLY A 84 -6.70 3.62 13.28
C GLY A 84 -6.77 2.95 11.91
N TRP A 85 -6.74 1.61 11.85
CA TRP A 85 -6.92 0.87 10.61
C TRP A 85 -8.24 1.21 9.90
N ASN A 86 -9.35 1.12 10.63
CA ASN A 86 -10.68 1.37 10.05
C ASN A 86 -10.82 2.83 9.60
N LEU A 87 -10.22 3.79 10.32
CA LEU A 87 -10.22 5.19 9.91
C LEU A 87 -9.48 5.41 8.60
N VAL A 88 -8.34 4.73 8.39
CA VAL A 88 -7.61 4.79 7.11
C VAL A 88 -8.44 4.15 5.99
N VAL A 89 -9.07 3.01 6.23
CA VAL A 89 -9.96 2.37 5.25
C VAL A 89 -11.13 3.28 4.87
N GLU A 90 -11.72 3.98 5.84
CA GLU A 90 -12.81 4.94 5.57
C GLU A 90 -12.33 6.17 4.81
N ASP A 91 -11.13 6.69 5.09
CA ASP A 91 -10.53 7.77 4.31
C ASP A 91 -10.34 7.33 2.83
N MET A 92 -9.84 6.11 2.61
CA MET A 92 -9.70 5.54 1.27
C MET A 92 -11.06 5.41 0.57
N LYS A 93 -12.10 4.93 1.30
CA LYS A 93 -13.47 4.79 0.78
C LYS A 93 -14.06 6.12 0.36
N VAL A 94 -14.01 7.11 1.23
CA VAL A 94 -14.52 8.46 0.96
C VAL A 94 -13.80 9.08 -0.23
N SER A 95 -12.47 8.96 -0.29
CA SER A 95 -11.67 9.41 -1.43
C SER A 95 -12.10 8.72 -2.72
N PHE A 96 -12.18 7.38 -2.71
CA PHE A 96 -12.56 6.60 -3.89
C PHE A 96 -13.93 7.01 -4.41
N GLN A 97 -14.95 7.05 -3.54
CA GLN A 97 -16.33 7.41 -3.91
C GLN A 97 -16.43 8.84 -4.42
N HIS A 98 -15.71 9.79 -3.80
CA HIS A 98 -15.68 11.16 -4.24
C HIS A 98 -15.12 11.28 -5.68
N ILE A 99 -13.98 10.65 -5.94
CA ILE A 99 -13.36 10.63 -7.27
C ILE A 99 -14.23 9.88 -8.28
N GLN A 100 -14.85 8.78 -7.89
CA GLN A 100 -15.77 8.03 -8.75
C GLN A 100 -16.97 8.89 -9.17
N SER A 101 -17.46 9.77 -8.29
CA SER A 101 -18.52 10.72 -8.63
C SER A 101 -18.10 11.80 -9.62
N LEU A 102 -16.81 12.18 -9.64
CA LEU A 102 -16.26 13.16 -10.59
C LEU A 102 -15.96 12.53 -11.98
N TYR A 103 -15.56 11.26 -12.00
CA TYR A 103 -15.15 10.54 -13.21
C TYR A 103 -15.99 9.27 -13.43
N LYS A 104 -17.32 9.38 -13.29
CA LYS A 104 -18.26 8.26 -13.27
C LYS A 104 -18.37 7.46 -14.58
N ASP A 105 -18.00 8.07 -15.72
CA ASP A 105 -18.18 7.47 -17.04
C ASP A 105 -16.92 6.71 -17.54
N ILE A 106 -15.91 6.56 -16.71
CA ILE A 106 -14.68 5.84 -17.03
C ILE A 106 -14.32 4.83 -15.94
N PRO A 107 -13.61 3.73 -16.27
CA PRO A 107 -13.28 2.71 -15.27
C PRO A 107 -12.32 3.20 -14.20
N HIS A 108 -12.48 2.68 -12.99
CA HIS A 108 -11.62 2.94 -11.85
C HIS A 108 -10.83 1.69 -11.49
N TYR A 109 -9.51 1.85 -11.34
CA TYR A 109 -8.56 0.81 -10.98
C TYR A 109 -7.88 1.17 -9.66
N ILE A 110 -7.41 0.16 -8.92
CA ILE A 110 -6.59 0.36 -7.73
C ILE A 110 -5.21 -0.25 -7.95
N LEU A 111 -4.16 0.54 -7.69
CA LEU A 111 -2.76 0.11 -7.60
C LEU A 111 -2.30 0.35 -6.17
N ALA A 112 -2.15 -0.70 -5.40
CA ALA A 112 -1.73 -0.62 -4.00
C ALA A 112 -0.36 -1.26 -3.80
N HIS A 113 0.43 -0.73 -2.86
CA HIS A 113 1.75 -1.23 -2.55
C HIS A 113 1.88 -1.60 -1.06
N SER A 114 2.51 -2.75 -0.77
CA SER A 114 2.89 -3.19 0.58
C SER A 114 1.72 -3.10 1.59
N MET A 115 1.81 -2.32 2.66
CA MET A 115 0.72 -2.08 3.61
C MET A 115 -0.58 -1.64 2.91
N GLY A 116 -0.48 -0.81 1.87
CA GLY A 116 -1.62 -0.36 1.07
C GLY A 116 -2.41 -1.52 0.45
N THR A 117 -1.78 -2.67 0.19
CA THR A 117 -2.46 -3.85 -0.35
C THR A 117 -3.43 -4.49 0.64
N TRP A 118 -3.03 -4.59 1.91
CA TRP A 118 -3.91 -5.12 2.97
C TRP A 118 -5.03 -4.13 3.30
N LEU A 119 -4.73 -2.81 3.29
CA LEU A 119 -5.75 -1.76 3.41
C LEU A 119 -6.75 -1.84 2.24
N THR A 120 -6.26 -2.10 1.02
CA THR A 120 -7.13 -2.28 -0.17
C THR A 120 -8.05 -3.49 -0.03
N LEU A 121 -7.56 -4.64 0.45
CA LEU A 121 -8.44 -5.78 0.73
C LEU A 121 -9.54 -5.41 1.75
N SER A 122 -9.19 -4.66 2.82
CA SER A 122 -10.19 -4.14 3.76
C SER A 122 -11.14 -3.13 3.11
N LEU A 123 -10.68 -2.32 2.18
CA LEU A 123 -11.50 -1.38 1.42
C LEU A 123 -12.54 -2.11 0.56
N LEU A 124 -12.14 -3.17 -0.15
CA LEU A 124 -13.05 -3.98 -0.96
C LEU A 124 -14.15 -4.63 -0.11
N GLN A 125 -13.85 -4.99 1.15
CA GLN A 125 -14.83 -5.53 2.12
C GLN A 125 -15.92 -4.51 2.52
N THR A 126 -15.75 -3.23 2.19
CA THR A 126 -16.74 -2.18 2.43
C THR A 126 -17.74 -2.00 1.28
N GLY A 127 -17.65 -2.83 0.24
CA GLY A 127 -18.53 -2.76 -0.94
C GLY A 127 -18.01 -1.83 -2.04
N ILE A 128 -16.78 -1.33 -1.96
CA ILE A 128 -16.12 -0.64 -3.08
C ILE A 128 -15.79 -1.68 -4.15
N SER A 129 -16.17 -1.37 -5.40
CA SER A 129 -16.01 -2.29 -6.55
C SER A 129 -15.28 -1.58 -7.70
N PRO A 130 -13.95 -1.54 -7.69
CA PRO A 130 -13.16 -1.08 -8.83
C PRO A 130 -13.23 -2.08 -10.00
N SER A 131 -12.91 -1.63 -11.20
CA SER A 131 -12.88 -2.50 -12.39
C SER A 131 -11.80 -3.58 -12.29
N LYS A 132 -10.63 -3.25 -11.76
CA LYS A 132 -9.53 -4.20 -11.47
C LYS A 132 -8.67 -3.68 -10.32
N VAL A 133 -7.95 -4.60 -9.66
CA VAL A 133 -7.06 -4.30 -8.52
C VAL A 133 -5.68 -4.89 -8.76
N ILE A 134 -4.64 -4.09 -8.52
CA ILE A 134 -3.25 -4.50 -8.56
C ILE A 134 -2.67 -4.39 -7.15
N LEU A 135 -2.22 -5.51 -6.60
CA LEU A 135 -1.60 -5.62 -5.28
C LEU A 135 -0.09 -5.86 -5.44
N SER A 136 0.68 -4.76 -5.37
CA SER A 136 2.14 -4.77 -5.50
C SER A 136 2.80 -5.11 -4.17
N ALA A 137 3.72 -6.09 -4.18
CA ALA A 137 4.51 -6.52 -3.03
C ALA A 137 3.67 -6.91 -1.80
N SER A 138 2.56 -7.61 -2.04
CA SER A 138 1.65 -8.14 -1.02
C SER A 138 2.04 -9.55 -0.57
N SER A 139 1.55 -9.98 0.58
CA SER A 139 1.76 -11.35 1.07
C SER A 139 0.67 -11.80 2.04
N LYS A 140 0.53 -13.12 2.19
CA LYS A 140 -0.28 -13.72 3.25
C LYS A 140 0.56 -13.89 4.51
N LEU A 141 0.37 -12.98 5.46
CA LEU A 141 1.06 -13.04 6.74
C LEU A 141 0.52 -14.16 7.64
N SER A 142 1.40 -14.74 8.45
CA SER A 142 1.01 -15.75 9.43
C SER A 142 0.19 -15.13 10.57
N THR A 143 -1.07 -15.52 10.69
CA THR A 143 -1.97 -15.05 11.76
C THR A 143 -1.41 -15.36 13.16
N LYS A 144 -0.77 -16.52 13.35
CA LYS A 144 -0.14 -16.89 14.62
C LYS A 144 1.00 -15.93 14.99
N LEU A 145 1.84 -15.57 14.00
CA LEU A 145 2.94 -14.63 14.21
C LEU A 145 2.42 -13.21 14.52
N LEU A 146 1.37 -12.76 13.81
CA LEU A 146 0.72 -11.48 14.09
C LEU A 146 0.11 -11.42 15.50
N PHE A 147 -0.50 -12.50 15.99
CA PHE A 147 -0.99 -12.56 17.38
C PHE A 147 0.13 -12.46 18.39
N LEU A 148 1.27 -13.14 18.15
CA LEU A 148 2.44 -13.06 19.03
C LEU A 148 3.01 -11.63 19.04
N GLN A 149 3.24 -11.03 17.87
CA GLN A 149 3.72 -9.66 17.75
C GLN A 149 2.79 -8.67 18.46
N LYS A 150 1.47 -8.77 18.22
CA LYS A 150 0.45 -7.97 18.88
C LYS A 150 0.53 -8.07 20.41
N SER A 151 0.72 -9.27 20.95
CA SER A 151 0.83 -9.48 22.40
C SER A 151 2.05 -8.77 22.98
N ILE A 152 3.21 -8.88 22.32
CA ILE A 152 4.45 -8.20 22.74
C ILE A 152 4.27 -6.67 22.64
N ILE A 153 3.73 -6.17 21.53
CA ILE A 153 3.53 -4.73 21.34
C ILE A 153 2.54 -4.16 22.37
N ASN A 154 1.50 -4.91 22.76
CA ASN A 154 0.60 -4.48 23.83
C ASN A 154 1.31 -4.31 25.18
N ILE A 155 2.23 -5.21 25.53
CA ILE A 155 3.06 -5.08 26.72
C ILE A 155 3.94 -3.83 26.63
N ILE A 156 4.64 -3.63 25.50
CA ILE A 156 5.48 -2.45 25.26
C ILE A 156 4.63 -1.17 25.35
N LYS A 157 3.46 -1.17 24.73
CA LYS A 157 2.54 -0.02 24.75
C LYS A 157 2.05 0.30 26.16
N PHE A 158 1.81 -0.70 27.00
CA PHE A 158 1.41 -0.48 28.40
C PHE A 158 2.46 0.35 29.16
N PHE A 159 3.76 0.05 28.97
CA PHE A 159 4.83 0.76 29.66
C PHE A 159 5.29 2.05 28.96
N ARG A 160 5.26 2.12 27.62
CA ARG A 160 5.83 3.23 26.85
C ARG A 160 4.79 4.11 26.15
N GLY A 161 3.53 3.69 26.15
CA GLY A 161 2.45 4.40 25.46
C GLY A 161 2.33 4.07 23.97
N GLY A 162 1.14 4.33 23.42
CA GLY A 162 0.82 4.02 22.03
C GLY A 162 1.53 4.90 21.00
N LYS A 163 1.81 6.15 21.35
CA LYS A 163 2.49 7.12 20.45
C LYS A 163 4.01 6.92 20.38
N SER A 164 4.61 6.12 21.29
CA SER A 164 6.05 5.85 21.28
C SER A 164 6.45 5.03 20.05
N LYS A 165 7.63 5.31 19.51
CA LYS A 165 8.23 4.57 18.40
C LYS A 165 8.41 3.09 18.75
N SER A 166 8.02 2.18 17.84
CA SER A 166 8.11 0.73 18.01
C SER A 166 9.41 0.18 17.45
N TYR A 167 10.52 0.42 18.14
CA TYR A 167 11.82 -0.11 17.72
C TYR A 167 11.85 -1.65 17.65
N PHE A 168 11.03 -2.32 18.45
CA PHE A 168 10.87 -3.78 18.38
C PHE A 168 10.30 -4.21 17.02
N SER A 169 9.23 -3.56 16.57
CA SER A 169 8.61 -3.91 15.27
C SER A 169 9.51 -3.50 14.12
N ASP A 170 10.18 -2.35 14.21
CA ASP A 170 11.14 -1.91 13.21
C ASP A 170 12.32 -2.90 13.06
N PHE A 171 12.81 -3.44 14.16
CA PHE A 171 13.85 -4.47 14.15
C PHE A 171 13.38 -5.74 13.43
N LEU A 172 12.15 -6.21 13.71
CA LEU A 172 11.59 -7.42 13.10
C LEU A 172 11.20 -7.26 11.62
N THR A 173 11.10 -6.03 11.14
CA THR A 173 10.76 -5.71 9.74
C THR A 173 11.97 -5.08 9.04
N THR A 174 12.10 -3.78 9.06
CA THR A 174 13.09 -3.03 8.27
C THR A 174 14.53 -3.55 8.45
N LYS A 175 14.98 -3.75 9.70
CA LYS A 175 16.37 -4.19 9.95
C LYS A 175 16.60 -5.64 9.54
N GLN A 176 15.62 -6.53 9.82
CA GLN A 176 15.73 -7.93 9.42
C GLN A 176 15.68 -8.08 7.90
N PHE A 177 14.79 -7.35 7.22
CA PHE A 177 14.70 -7.37 5.77
C PHE A 177 15.99 -6.89 5.12
N ASN A 178 16.56 -5.80 5.61
CA ASN A 178 17.82 -5.26 5.09
C ASN A 178 19.02 -6.21 5.30
N SER A 179 18.99 -7.01 6.36
CA SER A 179 20.09 -7.95 6.65
C SER A 179 20.27 -9.04 5.58
N ALA A 180 19.23 -9.32 4.78
CA ALA A 180 19.28 -10.27 3.67
C ALA A 180 20.13 -9.76 2.47
N PHE A 181 20.48 -8.46 2.46
CA PHE A 181 21.20 -7.81 1.35
C PHE A 181 22.61 -7.34 1.74
N LYS A 182 23.22 -7.96 2.75
CA LYS A 182 24.60 -7.64 3.16
C LYS A 182 25.62 -7.98 2.07
N PRO A 183 26.70 -7.14 1.88
CA PRO A 183 26.96 -5.91 2.62
C PRO A 183 26.00 -4.78 2.24
N ASN A 184 25.42 -4.11 3.26
CA ASN A 184 24.47 -3.05 3.04
C ASN A 184 25.18 -1.72 2.72
N ARG A 185 24.68 -0.97 1.74
CA ARG A 185 25.06 0.40 1.42
C ARG A 185 24.31 1.40 2.32
N THR A 186 23.02 1.12 2.55
CA THR A 186 22.13 1.95 3.38
C THR A 186 21.35 1.09 4.37
N SER A 187 20.49 1.73 5.16
CA SER A 187 19.56 1.04 6.06
C SER A 187 18.34 0.44 5.35
N HIS A 188 18.19 0.68 4.04
CA HIS A 188 16.97 0.33 3.28
C HIS A 188 17.23 -0.28 1.90
N ASP A 189 18.38 -0.94 1.71
CA ASP A 189 18.70 -1.59 0.43
C ASP A 189 17.72 -2.68 0.02
N TRP A 190 16.95 -3.21 0.98
CA TRP A 190 15.91 -4.20 0.71
C TRP A 190 14.74 -3.67 -0.14
N LEU A 191 14.62 -2.33 -0.28
CA LEU A 191 13.54 -1.70 -1.05
C LEU A 191 13.74 -1.87 -2.56
N SER A 192 14.93 -1.57 -3.08
CA SER A 192 15.21 -1.55 -4.51
C SER A 192 16.69 -1.76 -4.79
N ARG A 193 17.02 -2.17 -6.02
CA ARG A 193 18.38 -2.17 -6.57
C ARG A 193 18.76 -0.81 -7.18
N ASP A 194 17.79 0.05 -7.44
CA ASP A 194 18.06 1.41 -7.88
C ASP A 194 18.56 2.26 -6.70
N ASN A 195 19.88 2.48 -6.69
CA ASN A 195 20.53 3.26 -5.63
C ASN A 195 19.93 4.66 -5.49
N LYS A 196 19.56 5.32 -6.60
CA LYS A 196 18.97 6.66 -6.57
C LYS A 196 17.63 6.64 -5.84
N SER A 197 16.76 5.67 -6.14
CA SER A 197 15.47 5.53 -5.44
C SER A 197 15.62 5.24 -3.95
N VAL A 198 16.62 4.42 -3.58
CA VAL A 198 16.92 4.13 -2.16
C VAL A 198 17.46 5.36 -1.44
N ASP A 199 18.35 6.15 -2.09
CA ASP A 199 18.89 7.38 -1.52
C ASP A 199 17.79 8.42 -1.29
N GLU A 200 16.92 8.64 -2.28
CA GLU A 200 15.75 9.51 -2.15
C GLU A 200 14.83 9.10 -0.99
N TYR A 201 14.67 7.78 -0.76
CA TYR A 201 13.91 7.29 0.40
C TYR A 201 14.59 7.58 1.72
N VAL A 202 15.90 7.34 1.82
CA VAL A 202 16.69 7.51 3.06
C VAL A 202 16.83 8.99 3.42
N GLU A 203 16.96 9.87 2.44
CA GLU A 203 17.10 11.31 2.63
C GLU A 203 15.79 12.02 2.95
N SER A 204 14.66 11.41 2.61
CA SER A 204 13.34 12.01 2.83
C SER A 204 12.91 11.94 4.29
N SER A 205 12.62 13.10 4.90
CA SER A 205 12.02 13.16 6.24
C SER A 205 10.60 12.56 6.34
N LEU A 206 9.97 12.31 5.19
CA LEU A 206 8.64 11.70 5.10
C LEU A 206 8.69 10.18 4.88
N CYS A 207 9.90 9.60 4.81
CA CYS A 207 10.11 8.16 4.59
C CYS A 207 10.97 7.55 5.71
N GLY A 208 10.95 6.22 5.83
CA GLY A 208 11.87 5.47 6.69
C GLY A 208 11.75 5.75 8.20
N PHE A 209 10.75 6.46 8.63
CA PHE A 209 10.53 6.72 10.06
C PHE A 209 10.07 5.45 10.80
N VAL A 210 10.52 5.33 12.05
CA VAL A 210 10.03 4.25 12.94
C VAL A 210 8.61 4.57 13.37
N ALA A 211 7.64 3.76 12.94
CA ALA A 211 6.24 3.94 13.27
C ALA A 211 5.93 3.64 14.75
N SER A 212 4.79 4.13 15.22
CA SER A 212 4.35 4.02 16.60
C SER A 212 3.91 2.60 17.00
N ASN A 213 3.94 2.28 18.29
CA ASN A 213 3.36 1.05 18.82
C ASN A 213 1.90 0.91 18.43
N GLN A 214 1.13 2.01 18.40
CA GLN A 214 -0.28 1.99 18.04
C GLN A 214 -0.48 1.61 16.58
N LEU A 215 0.32 2.16 15.65
CA LEU A 215 0.20 1.81 14.23
C LEU A 215 0.43 0.31 14.00
N TYR A 216 1.46 -0.27 14.59
CA TYR A 216 1.71 -1.71 14.44
C TYR A 216 0.61 -2.58 15.06
N LEU A 217 -0.05 -2.11 16.15
CA LEU A 217 -1.25 -2.77 16.68
C LEU A 217 -2.44 -2.65 15.73
N ASP A 218 -2.65 -1.47 15.15
CA ASP A 218 -3.71 -1.23 14.18
C ASP A 218 -3.49 -2.10 12.92
N LEU A 219 -2.25 -2.16 12.41
CA LEU A 219 -1.87 -3.01 11.28
C LEU A 219 -2.10 -4.49 11.59
N ALA A 220 -1.61 -5.00 12.74
CA ALA A 220 -1.79 -6.40 13.10
C ALA A 220 -3.28 -6.76 13.25
N ASN A 221 -4.07 -5.91 13.92
CA ASN A 221 -5.51 -6.11 14.06
C ASN A 221 -6.23 -6.04 12.71
N GLY A 222 -5.88 -5.05 11.89
CA GLY A 222 -6.45 -4.87 10.56
C GLY A 222 -6.19 -6.10 9.68
N VAL A 223 -4.94 -6.53 9.55
CA VAL A 223 -4.58 -7.70 8.75
C VAL A 223 -5.22 -8.98 9.26
N ILE A 224 -5.22 -9.22 10.59
CA ILE A 224 -5.91 -10.38 11.17
C ILE A 224 -7.40 -10.37 10.82
N ASN A 225 -8.04 -9.20 10.90
CA ASN A 225 -9.47 -9.08 10.60
C ASN A 225 -9.74 -9.26 9.10
N THR A 226 -8.95 -8.60 8.23
CA THR A 226 -9.08 -8.67 6.77
C THR A 226 -9.10 -10.10 6.25
N PHE A 227 -8.30 -10.99 6.85
CA PHE A 227 -8.18 -12.38 6.40
C PHE A 227 -9.15 -13.36 7.09
N LYS A 228 -10.15 -12.88 7.84
CA LYS A 228 -11.23 -13.74 8.32
C LYS A 228 -12.16 -14.16 7.18
N ASN A 229 -12.69 -15.38 7.26
CA ASN A 229 -13.58 -15.91 6.21
C ASN A 229 -14.80 -15.02 6.00
N GLU A 230 -15.45 -14.58 7.07
CA GLU A 230 -16.62 -13.71 7.04
C GLU A 230 -16.34 -12.33 6.41
N GLU A 231 -15.12 -11.81 6.55
CA GLU A 231 -14.72 -10.56 5.92
C GLU A 231 -14.39 -10.76 4.44
N MET A 232 -13.69 -11.84 4.08
CA MET A 232 -13.36 -12.14 2.69
C MET A 232 -14.61 -12.37 1.82
N LEU A 233 -15.66 -12.94 2.38
CA LEU A 233 -16.96 -13.15 1.68
C LEU A 233 -17.68 -11.85 1.34
N LYS A 234 -17.27 -10.70 1.90
CA LYS A 234 -17.84 -9.38 1.56
C LYS A 234 -17.26 -8.79 0.29
N ILE A 235 -16.11 -9.28 -0.18
CA ILE A 235 -15.48 -8.82 -1.41
C ILE A 235 -16.29 -9.36 -2.60
N PRO A 236 -16.72 -8.50 -3.57
CA PRO A 236 -17.32 -8.99 -4.82
C PRO A 236 -16.35 -9.97 -5.51
N ASN A 237 -16.83 -11.17 -5.79
CA ASN A 237 -15.98 -12.28 -6.25
C ASN A 237 -15.56 -12.18 -7.73
N ASP A 238 -16.13 -11.24 -8.46
CA ASP A 238 -15.90 -10.97 -9.88
C ASP A 238 -14.83 -9.90 -10.15
N ILE A 239 -14.30 -9.22 -9.10
CA ILE A 239 -13.23 -8.23 -9.25
C ILE A 239 -11.92 -8.94 -9.61
N PRO A 240 -11.33 -8.68 -10.80
CA PRO A 240 -10.04 -9.24 -11.16
C PRO A 240 -8.92 -8.63 -10.29
N ILE A 241 -8.06 -9.50 -9.73
CA ILE A 241 -6.92 -9.09 -8.91
C ILE A 241 -5.61 -9.61 -9.52
N LEU A 242 -4.62 -8.71 -9.70
CA LEU A 242 -3.25 -9.05 -10.00
C LEU A 242 -2.40 -8.94 -8.73
N LEU A 243 -1.73 -10.00 -8.36
CA LEU A 243 -0.62 -10.00 -7.40
C LEU A 243 0.69 -9.85 -8.18
N ILE A 244 1.46 -8.79 -7.91
CA ILE A 244 2.76 -8.58 -8.59
C ILE A 244 3.83 -8.24 -7.56
N ALA A 245 4.96 -8.97 -7.58
CA ALA A 245 6.02 -8.81 -6.59
C ALA A 245 7.38 -9.23 -7.12
N GLY A 246 8.45 -8.74 -6.50
CA GLY A 246 9.81 -9.16 -6.78
C GLY A 246 10.14 -10.52 -6.13
N THR A 247 10.94 -11.36 -6.83
CA THR A 247 11.39 -12.64 -6.26
C THR A 247 12.45 -12.48 -5.16
N LYS A 248 12.91 -11.26 -4.91
CA LYS A 248 13.85 -10.92 -3.83
C LYS A 248 13.21 -10.02 -2.78
N ASP A 249 11.87 -9.89 -2.79
CA ASP A 249 11.14 -9.15 -1.77
C ASP A 249 11.03 -9.96 -0.47
N PRO A 250 11.66 -9.50 0.65
CA PRO A 250 11.59 -10.20 1.93
C PRO A 250 10.20 -10.13 2.58
N VAL A 251 9.38 -9.10 2.29
CA VAL A 251 7.99 -8.99 2.75
C VAL A 251 7.14 -10.07 2.10
N GLY A 252 7.35 -10.31 0.81
CA GLY A 252 6.75 -11.39 0.05
C GLY A 252 7.37 -12.77 0.32
N GLN A 253 8.31 -12.88 1.28
CA GLN A 253 9.07 -14.11 1.58
C GLN A 253 9.70 -14.70 0.31
N ASN A 254 10.29 -13.82 -0.51
CA ASN A 254 10.89 -14.16 -1.80
C ASN A 254 9.91 -14.87 -2.76
N GLY A 255 8.64 -14.47 -2.72
CA GLY A 255 7.56 -15.01 -3.55
C GLY A 255 6.65 -16.04 -2.85
N GLU A 256 7.10 -16.73 -1.80
CA GLU A 256 6.28 -17.75 -1.14
C GLU A 256 5.05 -17.17 -0.41
N GLY A 257 5.20 -16.00 0.20
CA GLY A 257 4.09 -15.27 0.82
C GLY A 257 3.06 -14.79 -0.22
N VAL A 258 3.52 -14.46 -1.43
CA VAL A 258 2.64 -14.07 -2.56
C VAL A 258 1.84 -15.26 -3.07
N LYS A 259 2.50 -16.43 -3.29
CA LYS A 259 1.84 -17.70 -3.65
C LYS A 259 0.82 -18.13 -2.60
N ALA A 260 1.15 -17.95 -1.32
CA ALA A 260 0.23 -18.25 -0.22
C ALA A 260 -1.00 -17.31 -0.25
N LEU A 261 -0.79 -16.04 -0.61
CA LEU A 261 -1.88 -15.07 -0.78
C LEU A 261 -2.77 -15.42 -1.97
N GLU A 262 -2.19 -15.74 -3.13
CA GLU A 262 -2.93 -16.19 -4.31
C GLU A 262 -3.81 -17.40 -4.00
N LYS A 263 -3.21 -18.45 -3.41
CA LYS A 263 -3.94 -19.66 -3.00
C LYS A 263 -5.06 -19.36 -2.01
N PHE A 264 -4.87 -18.37 -1.15
CA PHE A 264 -5.89 -17.96 -0.18
C PHE A 264 -7.02 -17.21 -0.87
N LEU A 265 -6.72 -16.21 -1.72
CA LEU A 265 -7.71 -15.38 -2.40
C LEU A 265 -8.56 -16.19 -3.39
N ASN A 266 -7.98 -17.17 -4.08
CA ASN A 266 -8.68 -18.09 -5.01
C ASN A 266 -9.76 -18.96 -4.33
N LYS A 267 -9.88 -18.93 -3.00
CA LYS A 267 -11.01 -19.57 -2.29
C LYS A 267 -12.28 -18.71 -2.30
N TYR A 268 -12.15 -17.41 -2.57
CA TYR A 268 -13.22 -16.42 -2.44
C TYR A 268 -13.48 -15.67 -3.75
N LEU A 269 -12.46 -15.53 -4.61
CA LEU A 269 -12.48 -14.70 -5.80
C LEU A 269 -12.28 -15.56 -7.05
N ASN A 270 -12.98 -15.18 -8.14
CA ASN A 270 -12.98 -15.95 -9.38
C ASN A 270 -11.79 -15.67 -10.30
N SER A 271 -11.12 -14.50 -10.14
CA SER A 271 -10.05 -14.05 -11.02
C SER A 271 -8.90 -13.45 -10.23
N VAL A 272 -7.96 -14.30 -9.84
CA VAL A 272 -6.69 -13.87 -9.22
C VAL A 272 -5.54 -14.39 -10.07
N SER A 273 -4.69 -13.48 -10.54
CA SER A 273 -3.46 -13.78 -11.26
C SER A 273 -2.23 -13.34 -10.48
N MET A 274 -1.08 -13.96 -10.75
CA MET A 274 0.17 -13.65 -10.07
C MET A 274 1.32 -13.52 -11.05
N ILE A 275 2.15 -12.48 -10.86
CA ILE A 275 3.40 -12.26 -11.58
C ILE A 275 4.53 -12.08 -10.55
N LEU A 276 5.58 -12.91 -10.66
CA LEU A 276 6.79 -12.78 -9.87
C LEU A 276 7.94 -12.30 -10.78
N LEU A 277 8.38 -11.06 -10.53
CA LEU A 277 9.45 -10.41 -11.31
C LEU A 277 10.82 -10.85 -10.78
N SER A 278 11.58 -11.51 -11.64
CA SER A 278 12.86 -12.11 -11.27
C SER A 278 13.88 -11.07 -10.83
N GLY A 279 14.49 -11.28 -9.66
CA GLY A 279 15.56 -10.43 -9.12
C GLY A 279 15.12 -9.13 -8.49
N LEU A 280 13.88 -8.65 -8.70
CA LEU A 280 13.38 -7.40 -8.13
C LEU A 280 13.15 -7.55 -6.63
N ARG A 281 13.34 -6.44 -5.90
CA ARG A 281 13.13 -6.31 -4.46
C ARG A 281 11.72 -5.83 -4.16
N HIS A 282 11.53 -5.12 -3.05
CA HIS A 282 10.21 -4.76 -2.53
C HIS A 282 9.47 -3.70 -3.35
N GLU A 283 10.13 -2.59 -3.69
CA GLU A 283 9.53 -1.47 -4.41
C GLU A 283 9.64 -1.64 -5.93
N ILE A 284 8.91 -2.59 -6.51
CA ILE A 284 9.00 -2.94 -7.94
C ILE A 284 8.69 -1.77 -8.90
N LEU A 285 7.97 -0.75 -8.46
CA LEU A 285 7.69 0.48 -9.22
C LEU A 285 8.82 1.52 -9.13
N ASN A 286 9.78 1.29 -8.25
CA ASN A 286 10.97 2.12 -8.03
C ASN A 286 12.26 1.32 -8.31
N GLU A 287 12.17 0.16 -8.98
CA GLU A 287 13.31 -0.65 -9.42
C GLU A 287 13.90 -0.15 -10.73
N ILE A 288 15.06 -0.68 -11.09
CA ILE A 288 15.73 -0.37 -12.37
C ILE A 288 14.81 -0.72 -13.55
N GLU A 289 14.13 -1.88 -13.48
CA GLU A 289 13.22 -2.36 -14.52
C GLU A 289 11.74 -1.95 -14.27
N LYS A 290 11.50 -0.79 -13.67
CA LYS A 290 10.15 -0.27 -13.40
C LYS A 290 9.25 -0.18 -14.63
N GLU A 291 9.82 0.04 -15.82
CA GLU A 291 9.06 0.04 -17.07
C GLU A 291 8.46 -1.33 -17.37
N GLN A 292 9.20 -2.42 -17.14
CA GLN A 292 8.64 -3.77 -17.26
C GLN A 292 7.48 -3.97 -16.30
N THR A 293 7.63 -3.54 -15.04
CA THR A 293 6.56 -3.62 -14.04
C THR A 293 5.31 -2.87 -14.50
N ILE A 294 5.46 -1.66 -15.02
CA ILE A 294 4.33 -0.86 -15.52
C ILE A 294 3.68 -1.56 -16.72
N ASN A 295 4.46 -2.11 -17.64
CA ASN A 295 3.93 -2.83 -18.80
C ASN A 295 3.08 -4.04 -18.38
N GLU A 296 3.52 -4.83 -17.38
CA GLU A 296 2.73 -5.95 -16.84
C GLU A 296 1.40 -5.48 -16.22
N ILE A 297 1.43 -4.35 -15.50
CA ILE A 297 0.24 -3.74 -14.92
C ILE A 297 -0.73 -3.30 -16.03
N ILE A 298 -0.23 -2.64 -17.08
CA ILE A 298 -1.04 -2.18 -18.20
C ILE A 298 -1.61 -3.36 -18.99
N ASN A 299 -0.82 -4.39 -19.26
CA ASN A 299 -1.30 -5.61 -19.90
C ASN A 299 -2.46 -6.26 -19.13
N PHE A 300 -2.38 -6.27 -17.80
CA PHE A 300 -3.48 -6.76 -16.96
C PHE A 300 -4.72 -5.84 -17.03
N ILE A 301 -4.52 -4.52 -17.07
CA ILE A 301 -5.65 -3.58 -17.20
C ILE A 301 -6.36 -3.74 -18.54
N ASP A 302 -5.64 -4.04 -19.61
CA ASP A 302 -6.16 -4.12 -20.99
C ASP A 302 -6.86 -5.46 -21.34
N GLN A 303 -6.65 -6.52 -20.57
CA GLN A 303 -7.37 -7.79 -20.67
C GLN A 303 -8.86 -7.64 -20.28
#